data_a5d89c6eec0625b8295e1bba74e994a1
#
_entry.id   a5d89c6eec0625b8295e1bba74e994a1
#
_cell.length_a   1.000
_cell.length_b   1.000
_cell.length_c   1.000
_cell.angle_alpha   90.00
_cell.angle_beta   90.00
_cell.angle_gamma   90.00
#
_symmetry.space_group_name_H-M   'P 1'
#
loop_
_entity.id
_entity.type
_entity.pdbx_description
1 polymer ?
#
loop_
_entity_poly.entity_id
_entity_poly.type
_entity_poly.pdbx_seq_one_letter_code
_entity_poly.pdbx_strand_id
1 'polypeptide(L)'
;MNARLKARLLVTALFSLTASLPLVAHHGNAAYEAKTVTLKGTVTAWLWTNPHVLLKLDVKDEGGNVVHWVGELVAPSNMINFGFTAGTLKPGDEITIVTSDVSKSGAPIARLAQIVLANGQVMKTAGKYDGNAFARRDHDANAVK
;
A
#
# COMPACT_ATOMS: atom_id res chain seq x y z
N MET A 1 8.02 -56.87 13.49
CA MET A 1 7.67 -55.78 12.51
C MET A 1 8.49 -55.99 11.28
N ASN A 2 7.87 -56.23 10.11
CA ASN A 2 8.54 -56.63 8.87
C ASN A 2 9.32 -55.48 8.25
N ALA A 3 10.46 -55.76 7.61
CA ALA A 3 11.31 -54.75 6.99
C ALA A 3 10.55 -53.79 6.05
N ARG A 4 9.56 -54.31 5.31
CA ARG A 4 8.69 -53.51 4.41
C ARG A 4 7.80 -52.51 5.18
N LEU A 5 7.35 -52.84 6.41
CA LEU A 5 6.55 -51.96 7.25
C LEU A 5 7.43 -50.84 7.84
N LYS A 6 8.67 -51.18 8.25
CA LYS A 6 9.65 -50.19 8.72
C LYS A 6 10.03 -49.18 7.61
N ALA A 7 10.26 -49.69 6.38
CA ALA A 7 10.55 -48.80 5.24
C ALA A 7 9.37 -47.87 4.90
N ARG A 8 8.12 -48.37 4.94
CA ARG A 8 6.94 -47.55 4.71
C ARG A 8 6.77 -46.45 5.77
N LEU A 9 6.97 -46.79 7.05
CA LEU A 9 6.90 -45.82 8.16
C LEU A 9 7.98 -44.76 8.06
N LEU A 10 9.20 -45.15 7.65
CA LEU A 10 10.33 -44.20 7.43
C LEU A 10 10.03 -43.25 6.28
N VAL A 11 9.50 -43.74 5.15
CA VAL A 11 9.12 -42.89 4.00
C VAL A 11 8.01 -41.92 4.35
N THR A 12 7.00 -42.39 5.10
CA THR A 12 5.88 -41.51 5.53
C THR A 12 6.38 -40.45 6.51
N ALA A 13 7.26 -40.80 7.46
CA ALA A 13 7.83 -39.83 8.39
C ALA A 13 8.72 -38.80 7.70
N LEU A 14 9.51 -39.22 6.70
CA LEU A 14 10.34 -38.31 5.92
C LEU A 14 9.51 -37.34 5.05
N PHE A 15 8.39 -37.84 4.48
CA PHE A 15 7.48 -37.01 3.68
C PHE A 15 6.73 -36.00 4.55
N SER A 16 6.34 -36.39 5.78
CA SER A 16 5.70 -35.48 6.73
C SER A 16 6.64 -34.40 7.24
N LEU A 17 7.93 -34.66 7.34
CA LEU A 17 8.93 -33.68 7.78
C LEU A 17 9.23 -32.61 6.71
N THR A 18 9.11 -32.96 5.43
CA THR A 18 9.29 -31.98 4.32
C THR A 18 8.05 -31.10 4.12
N ALA A 19 6.87 -31.53 4.56
CA ALA A 19 5.63 -30.75 4.46
C ALA A 19 5.50 -29.66 5.55
N SER A 20 6.36 -29.70 6.57
CA SER A 20 6.35 -28.73 7.68
C SER A 20 7.39 -27.62 7.55
N LEU A 21 7.93 -27.38 6.36
CA LEU A 21 8.67 -26.14 6.12
C LEU A 21 7.66 -24.98 6.31
N PRO A 22 7.90 -24.06 7.26
CA PRO A 22 7.08 -22.89 7.36
C PRO A 22 7.19 -22.14 6.03
N LEU A 23 6.14 -22.14 5.24
CA LEU A 23 5.94 -21.14 4.19
C LEU A 23 5.80 -19.81 4.91
N VAL A 24 6.93 -19.25 5.31
CA VAL A 24 7.00 -17.89 5.80
C VAL A 24 6.78 -17.01 4.57
N ALA A 25 5.51 -16.86 4.19
CA ALA A 25 5.07 -15.79 3.34
C ALA A 25 5.32 -14.48 4.12
N HIS A 26 6.56 -14.04 4.18
CA HIS A 26 6.93 -12.73 4.65
C HIS A 26 6.42 -11.72 3.63
N HIS A 27 5.10 -11.49 3.68
CA HIS A 27 4.53 -10.38 2.98
C HIS A 27 5.10 -9.07 3.54
N GLY A 28 6.04 -8.54 2.82
CA GLY A 28 6.12 -7.14 2.58
C GLY A 28 6.88 -6.27 3.58
N ASN A 29 6.98 -6.56 4.87
CA ASN A 29 7.67 -5.64 5.78
C ASN A 29 9.20 -5.71 5.63
N ALA A 30 9.74 -6.88 5.28
CA ALA A 30 11.18 -7.06 5.09
C ALA A 30 11.74 -6.28 3.87
N ALA A 31 10.91 -6.02 2.86
CA ALA A 31 11.29 -5.30 1.64
C ALA A 31 11.24 -3.77 1.79
N TYR A 32 10.69 -3.27 2.88
CA TYR A 32 10.53 -1.84 3.14
C TYR A 32 11.35 -1.39 4.33
N GLU A 33 11.74 -0.12 4.32
CA GLU A 33 12.32 0.60 5.46
C GLU A 33 11.44 1.80 5.82
N ALA A 34 11.33 2.09 7.11
CA ALA A 34 10.61 3.26 7.59
C ALA A 34 11.35 4.53 7.15
N LYS A 35 10.74 5.27 6.23
CA LYS A 35 11.30 6.51 5.71
C LYS A 35 10.18 7.41 5.23
N THR A 36 10.12 8.61 5.80
CA THR A 36 9.20 9.65 5.38
C THR A 36 9.83 10.47 4.27
N VAL A 37 9.19 10.45 3.11
CA VAL A 37 9.56 11.29 1.95
C VAL A 37 8.30 11.98 1.48
N THR A 38 8.43 13.27 1.15
CA THR A 38 7.35 14.06 0.54
C THR A 38 7.64 14.23 -0.95
N LEU A 39 6.70 13.79 -1.79
CA LEU A 39 6.85 13.80 -3.24
C LEU A 39 5.64 14.51 -3.86
N LYS A 40 5.89 15.52 -4.70
CA LYS A 40 4.86 16.14 -5.54
C LYS A 40 4.91 15.51 -6.93
N GLY A 41 3.74 15.12 -7.46
CA GLY A 41 3.69 14.48 -8.77
C GLY A 41 2.31 14.52 -9.40
N THR A 42 2.24 14.00 -10.61
CA THR A 42 1.02 13.88 -11.40
C THR A 42 0.55 12.43 -11.40
N VAL A 43 -0.70 12.18 -11.05
CA VAL A 43 -1.31 10.84 -11.07
C VAL A 43 -1.34 10.31 -12.50
N THR A 44 -0.83 9.10 -12.69
CA THR A 44 -0.93 8.37 -13.96
C THR A 44 -1.92 7.22 -13.89
N ALA A 45 -2.14 6.64 -12.69
CA ALA A 45 -3.20 5.65 -12.47
C ALA A 45 -3.61 5.60 -10.99
N TRP A 46 -4.90 5.39 -10.76
CA TRP A 46 -5.51 5.07 -9.46
C TRP A 46 -6.20 3.71 -9.59
N LEU A 47 -5.55 2.66 -9.07
CA LEU A 47 -5.99 1.29 -9.22
C LEU A 47 -6.70 0.84 -7.95
N TRP A 48 -8.02 0.84 -8.00
CA TRP A 48 -8.90 0.44 -6.89
C TRP A 48 -9.12 -1.08 -6.93
N THR A 49 -8.16 -1.83 -6.42
CA THR A 49 -8.11 -3.30 -6.55
C THR A 49 -7.69 -3.98 -5.25
N ASN A 50 -8.05 -5.26 -5.09
CA ASN A 50 -7.57 -6.13 -4.01
C ASN A 50 -6.25 -6.82 -4.42
N PRO A 51 -5.37 -7.13 -3.46
CA PRO A 51 -5.49 -6.87 -2.02
C PRO A 51 -5.13 -5.43 -1.60
N HIS A 52 -4.55 -4.64 -2.49
CA HIS A 52 -4.06 -3.29 -2.22
C HIS A 52 -4.52 -2.31 -3.29
N VAL A 53 -4.91 -1.10 -2.86
CA VAL A 53 -5.05 0.03 -3.77
C VAL A 53 -3.67 0.51 -4.15
N LEU A 54 -3.45 0.78 -5.45
CA LEU A 54 -2.19 1.27 -5.97
C LEU A 54 -2.37 2.64 -6.62
N LEU A 55 -1.48 3.54 -6.27
CA LEU A 55 -1.34 4.85 -6.89
C LEU A 55 -0.08 4.85 -7.75
N LYS A 56 -0.22 5.17 -9.04
CA LYS A 56 0.94 5.45 -9.90
C LYS A 56 1.01 6.93 -10.16
N LEU A 57 2.21 7.50 -10.05
CA LEU A 57 2.42 8.93 -10.26
C LEU A 57 3.80 9.20 -10.87
N ASP A 58 3.87 10.25 -11.66
CA ASP A 58 5.08 10.78 -12.23
C ASP A 58 5.59 11.92 -11.34
N VAL A 59 6.82 11.77 -10.85
CA VAL A 59 7.51 12.74 -10.00
C VAL A 59 8.74 13.24 -10.73
N LYS A 60 8.97 14.54 -10.77
CA LYS A 60 10.23 15.09 -11.28
C LYS A 60 11.29 15.06 -10.19
N ASP A 61 12.45 14.50 -10.51
CA ASP A 61 13.63 14.55 -9.66
C ASP A 61 14.29 15.94 -9.69
N GLU A 62 15.34 16.12 -8.92
CA GLU A 62 16.11 17.38 -8.87
C GLU A 62 16.74 17.75 -10.22
N GLY A 63 17.00 16.78 -11.07
CA GLY A 63 17.51 16.95 -12.42
C GLY A 63 16.43 17.23 -13.46
N GLY A 64 15.14 17.22 -13.07
CA GLY A 64 14.00 17.41 -13.96
C GLY A 64 13.57 16.14 -14.71
N ASN A 65 14.21 14.98 -14.45
CA ASN A 65 13.81 13.71 -15.04
C ASN A 65 12.55 13.17 -14.37
N VAL A 66 11.72 12.51 -15.16
CA VAL A 66 10.49 11.86 -14.63
C VAL A 66 10.85 10.52 -14.02
N VAL A 67 10.46 10.34 -12.77
CA VAL A 67 10.55 9.07 -12.03
C VAL A 67 9.14 8.53 -11.81
N HIS A 68 8.90 7.30 -12.26
CA HIS A 68 7.60 6.64 -12.14
C HIS A 68 7.48 5.95 -10.77
N TRP A 69 6.74 6.57 -9.86
CA TRP A 69 6.53 6.07 -8.52
C TRP A 69 5.28 5.19 -8.43
N VAL A 70 5.34 4.19 -7.55
CA VAL A 70 4.20 3.38 -7.15
C VAL A 70 3.98 3.54 -5.65
N GLY A 71 2.84 4.08 -5.27
CA GLY A 71 2.36 4.12 -3.89
C GLY A 71 1.46 2.93 -3.60
N GLU A 72 1.83 2.12 -2.61
CA GLU A 72 1.00 1.02 -2.09
C GLU A 72 0.18 1.53 -0.90
N LEU A 73 -1.13 1.24 -0.92
CA LEU A 73 -2.06 1.57 0.13
C LEU A 73 -2.71 0.29 0.68
N VAL A 74 -3.57 0.43 1.66
CA VAL A 74 -4.33 -0.70 2.20
C VAL A 74 -5.45 -1.14 1.24
N ALA A 75 -6.15 -2.22 1.59
CA ALA A 75 -7.26 -2.75 0.79
C ALA A 75 -8.39 -1.72 0.60
N PRO A 76 -9.15 -1.79 -0.51
CA PRO A 76 -10.28 -0.90 -0.78
C PRO A 76 -11.26 -0.77 0.37
N SER A 77 -11.59 -1.88 1.06
CA SER A 77 -12.48 -1.89 2.22
C SER A 77 -11.98 -1.02 3.38
N ASN A 78 -10.66 -0.94 3.57
CA ASN A 78 -10.06 -0.08 4.58
C ASN A 78 -9.97 1.37 4.11
N MET A 79 -9.65 1.59 2.82
CA MET A 79 -9.56 2.93 2.23
C MET A 79 -10.87 3.71 2.30
N ILE A 80 -12.02 3.02 2.18
CA ILE A 80 -13.34 3.63 2.34
C ILE A 80 -13.47 4.31 3.71
N ASN A 81 -12.95 3.69 4.77
CA ASN A 81 -13.00 4.25 6.12
C ASN A 81 -12.20 5.56 6.25
N PHE A 82 -11.21 5.78 5.41
CA PHE A 82 -10.45 7.03 5.33
C PHE A 82 -11.04 8.03 4.32
N GLY A 83 -12.21 7.71 3.77
CA GLY A 83 -12.93 8.57 2.85
C GLY A 83 -12.50 8.50 1.39
N PHE A 84 -11.70 7.50 1.01
CA PHE A 84 -11.35 7.26 -0.38
C PHE A 84 -12.40 6.42 -1.10
N THR A 85 -12.47 6.59 -2.40
CA THR A 85 -13.30 5.81 -3.32
C THR A 85 -12.52 5.50 -4.60
N ALA A 86 -13.06 4.66 -5.45
CA ALA A 86 -12.49 4.42 -6.79
C ALA A 86 -12.38 5.70 -7.64
N GLY A 87 -13.20 6.71 -7.36
CA GLY A 87 -13.20 7.99 -8.06
C GLY A 87 -12.43 9.12 -7.36
N THR A 88 -11.70 8.84 -6.26
CA THR A 88 -11.01 9.90 -5.50
C THR A 88 -9.92 10.58 -6.29
N LEU A 89 -9.19 9.83 -7.10
CA LEU A 89 -8.12 10.33 -7.96
C LEU A 89 -8.35 9.87 -9.39
N LYS A 90 -7.84 10.66 -10.35
CA LYS A 90 -7.84 10.32 -11.77
C LYS A 90 -6.52 10.71 -12.42
N PRO A 91 -6.15 10.11 -13.54
CA PRO A 91 -4.99 10.54 -14.31
C PRO A 91 -5.02 12.03 -14.61
N GLY A 92 -3.88 12.70 -14.43
CA GLY A 92 -3.71 14.14 -14.58
C GLY A 92 -3.88 14.95 -13.31
N ASP A 93 -4.38 14.38 -12.20
CA ASP A 93 -4.45 15.09 -10.93
C ASP A 93 -3.05 15.36 -10.38
N GLU A 94 -2.79 16.60 -9.98
CA GLU A 94 -1.57 16.97 -9.25
C GLU A 94 -1.79 16.78 -7.75
N ILE A 95 -0.91 16.02 -7.12
CA ILE A 95 -0.99 15.69 -5.70
C ILE A 95 0.38 15.74 -5.04
N THR A 96 0.37 15.79 -3.71
CA THR A 96 1.56 15.52 -2.90
C THR A 96 1.31 14.28 -2.08
N ILE A 97 2.25 13.35 -2.08
CA ILE A 97 2.21 12.16 -1.23
C ILE A 97 3.26 12.28 -0.12
N VAL A 98 2.94 11.70 1.03
CA VAL A 98 3.89 11.50 2.13
C VAL A 98 3.97 10.00 2.39
N THR A 99 5.17 9.46 2.37
CA THR A 99 5.41 8.04 2.59
C THR A 99 5.52 7.71 4.07
N SER A 100 5.15 6.49 4.47
CA SER A 100 5.54 5.88 5.75
C SER A 100 6.79 5.01 5.60
N ASP A 101 6.89 4.34 4.45
CA ASP A 101 7.96 3.40 4.15
C ASP A 101 8.35 3.51 2.68
N VAL A 102 9.61 3.22 2.38
CA VAL A 102 10.12 3.12 1.00
C VAL A 102 10.78 1.77 0.77
N SER A 103 10.87 1.36 -0.48
CA SER A 103 11.55 0.11 -0.85
C SER A 103 13.03 0.16 -0.52
N LYS A 104 13.54 -0.85 0.19
CA LYS A 104 14.98 -1.03 0.49
C LYS A 104 15.83 -1.25 -0.76
N SER A 105 15.26 -1.71 -1.85
CA SER A 105 15.97 -1.92 -3.11
C SER A 105 16.31 -0.63 -3.83
N GLY A 106 15.81 0.52 -3.37
CA GLY A 106 15.93 1.80 -4.08
C GLY A 106 14.95 1.97 -5.24
N ALA A 107 14.10 0.97 -5.50
CA ALA A 107 13.02 1.14 -6.47
C ALA A 107 12.04 2.24 -6.02
N PRO A 108 11.45 3.02 -6.94
CA PRO A 108 10.49 4.09 -6.63
C PRO A 108 9.13 3.51 -6.23
N ILE A 109 9.13 2.74 -5.14
CA ILE A 109 7.96 2.11 -4.54
C ILE A 109 7.90 2.50 -3.07
N ALA A 110 6.73 2.90 -2.60
CA ALA A 110 6.53 3.34 -1.23
C ALA A 110 5.15 2.95 -0.70
N ARG A 111 5.04 2.82 0.62
CA ARG A 111 3.77 2.83 1.33
C ARG A 111 3.43 4.26 1.72
N LEU A 112 2.16 4.62 1.57
CA LEU A 112 1.74 5.99 1.77
C LEU A 112 1.14 6.19 3.16
N ALA A 113 1.51 7.29 3.82
CA ALA A 113 0.91 7.76 5.07
C ALA A 113 -0.24 8.73 4.82
N GLN A 114 -0.11 9.58 3.79
CA GLN A 114 -1.14 10.55 3.43
C GLN A 114 -1.00 11.03 1.98
N ILE A 115 -2.10 11.52 1.44
CA ILE A 115 -2.19 12.17 0.13
C ILE A 115 -2.76 13.57 0.35
N VAL A 116 -2.11 14.58 -0.21
CA VAL A 116 -2.60 15.96 -0.24
C VAL A 116 -3.09 16.26 -1.64
N LEU A 117 -4.37 16.56 -1.77
CA LEU A 117 -5.02 16.89 -3.03
C LEU A 117 -4.63 18.31 -3.49
N ALA A 118 -4.90 18.64 -4.75
CA ALA A 118 -4.60 19.95 -5.32
C ALA A 118 -5.28 21.13 -4.60
N ASN A 119 -6.43 20.89 -3.98
CA ASN A 119 -7.15 21.87 -3.17
C ASN A 119 -6.61 22.03 -1.73
N GLY A 120 -5.51 21.33 -1.38
CA GLY A 120 -4.89 21.34 -0.06
C GLY A 120 -5.52 20.38 0.94
N GLN A 121 -6.57 19.64 0.59
CA GLN A 121 -7.17 18.64 1.46
C GLN A 121 -6.17 17.52 1.75
N VAL A 122 -5.94 17.23 3.03
CA VAL A 122 -5.08 16.13 3.48
C VAL A 122 -5.93 14.89 3.77
N MET A 123 -5.64 13.79 3.09
CA MET A 123 -6.27 12.50 3.27
C MET A 123 -5.27 11.50 3.84
N LYS A 124 -5.52 11.01 5.05
CA LYS A 124 -4.71 9.95 5.68
C LYS A 124 -5.00 8.62 5.03
N THR A 125 -3.98 7.79 4.83
CA THR A 125 -4.11 6.49 4.15
C THR A 125 -3.88 5.32 5.11
N ALA A 126 -3.44 5.61 6.34
CA ALA A 126 -3.21 4.64 7.40
C ALA A 126 -3.41 5.31 8.77
N GLY A 127 -3.56 4.49 9.81
CA GLY A 127 -3.73 4.94 11.18
C GLY A 127 -5.05 4.47 11.80
N LYS A 128 -5.34 4.91 13.03
CA LYS A 128 -6.59 4.61 13.69
C LYS A 128 -7.72 5.39 13.03
N TYR A 129 -8.73 4.70 12.49
CA TYR A 129 -9.95 5.33 12.01
C TYR A 129 -10.66 6.00 13.18
N ASP A 130 -10.86 7.32 13.12
CA ASP A 130 -11.49 8.11 14.18
C ASP A 130 -13.02 8.26 14.03
N GLY A 131 -13.62 7.56 13.07
CA GLY A 131 -15.07 7.59 12.80
C GLY A 131 -15.58 8.88 12.15
N ASN A 132 -14.78 9.92 12.06
CA ASN A 132 -15.23 11.27 11.68
C ASN A 132 -14.84 11.68 10.24
N ALA A 133 -14.24 10.79 9.45
CA ALA A 133 -13.79 11.12 8.10
C ALA A 133 -14.94 11.56 7.17
N PHE A 134 -16.15 11.05 7.38
CA PHE A 134 -17.34 11.45 6.62
C PHE A 134 -17.98 12.72 7.17
N ALA A 135 -17.99 12.91 8.49
CA ALA A 135 -18.60 14.09 9.13
C ALA A 135 -17.86 15.40 8.78
N ARG A 136 -16.55 15.34 8.55
CA ARG A 136 -15.75 16.53 8.16
C ARG A 136 -16.10 17.06 6.77
N ARG A 137 -16.48 16.19 5.82
CA ARG A 137 -16.86 16.63 4.46
C ARG A 137 -18.13 17.48 4.45
N ASP A 138 -19.12 17.16 5.30
CA ASP A 138 -20.37 17.88 5.35
C ASP A 138 -20.22 19.25 6.04
N HIS A 139 -19.26 19.38 6.95
CA HIS A 139 -18.95 20.65 7.60
C HIS A 139 -18.23 21.63 6.67
N ASP A 140 -17.26 21.14 5.89
CA ASP A 140 -16.47 21.98 4.98
C ASP A 140 -17.32 22.40 3.76
N ALA A 141 -18.24 21.55 3.31
CA ALA A 141 -19.19 21.90 2.24
C ALA A 141 -20.19 23.00 2.63
N ASN A 142 -20.47 23.16 3.92
CA ASN A 142 -21.39 24.19 4.45
C ASN A 142 -20.66 25.47 4.91
N ALA A 143 -19.32 25.46 4.98
CA ALA A 143 -18.53 26.63 5.37
C ALA A 143 -18.24 27.60 4.20
N VAL A 144 -18.63 27.23 2.97
CA VAL A 144 -18.49 28.07 1.76
C VAL A 144 -19.89 28.52 1.32
N LYS A 145 -20.50 29.38 2.13
CA LYS A 145 -21.64 30.21 1.72
C LYS A 145 -21.43 31.64 2.19
#